data_33e5e324ad74dc14b2bca9f1e6ae8529
#
_entry.id   33e5e324ad74dc14b2bca9f1e6ae8529
#
_cell.length_a   1.000
_cell.length_b   1.000
_cell.length_c   1.000
_cell.angle_alpha   90.00
_cell.angle_beta   90.00
_cell.angle_gamma   90.00
#
_symmetry.space_group_name_H-M   'P 1'
#
loop_
_entity.id
_entity.type
_entity.pdbx_description
1 polymer ?
#
loop_
_entity_poly.entity_id
_entity_poly.type
_entity_poly.pdbx_seq_one_letter_code
_entity_poly.pdbx_strand_id
1 'polypeptide(L)'
;MEFRTVVDITAPDFFIEPEHRILTVGSCFADHLGRKFRDEAFVADVNPYGVMYNPASILHTVERYGEAVDVAIFTLGTNHVYREKATGEIVDNCQKRPQALFQEEVLSVDVCRDYLLKVIQVLRSRNPHTKIIITVSPIRYAKYGYHG
;
A
#
# COMPACT_ATOMS: atom_id res chain seq x y z
N MET A 1 26.16 15.40 -17.21
CA MET A 1 25.42 15.38 -15.92
C MET A 1 24.29 14.36 -16.10
N GLU A 2 24.30 13.29 -15.33
CA GLU A 2 23.25 12.27 -15.41
C GLU A 2 22.08 12.72 -14.52
N PHE A 3 20.90 12.90 -15.12
CA PHE A 3 19.70 13.39 -14.41
C PHE A 3 18.82 12.27 -13.82
N ARG A 4 19.33 11.06 -13.78
CA ARG A 4 18.61 9.91 -13.18
C ARG A 4 19.54 9.10 -12.29
N THR A 5 18.98 8.59 -11.21
CA THR A 5 19.65 7.59 -10.37
C THR A 5 19.45 6.22 -11.03
N VAL A 6 20.55 5.56 -11.35
CA VAL A 6 20.51 4.15 -11.77
C VAL A 6 20.39 3.30 -10.51
N VAL A 7 19.39 2.44 -10.46
CA VAL A 7 19.19 1.49 -9.37
C VAL A 7 19.44 0.10 -9.90
N ASP A 8 20.40 -0.60 -9.31
CA ASP A 8 20.64 -2.01 -9.63
C ASP A 8 19.54 -2.85 -8.98
N ILE A 9 18.70 -3.46 -9.81
CA ILE A 9 17.62 -4.32 -9.36
C ILE A 9 17.99 -5.75 -9.64
N THR A 10 18.14 -6.54 -8.59
CA THR A 10 18.27 -8.00 -8.74
C THR A 10 16.95 -8.56 -9.27
N ALA A 11 17.03 -9.34 -10.34
CA ALA A 11 15.84 -10.00 -10.87
C ALA A 11 15.21 -10.90 -9.80
N PRO A 12 13.87 -10.85 -9.63
CA PRO A 12 13.19 -11.74 -8.71
C PRO A 12 13.27 -13.19 -9.19
N ASP A 13 13.12 -14.12 -8.26
CA ASP A 13 13.12 -15.56 -8.52
C ASP A 13 11.74 -16.10 -8.94
N PHE A 14 10.82 -15.23 -9.29
CA PHE A 14 9.47 -15.56 -9.71
C PHE A 14 8.98 -14.68 -10.86
N PHE A 15 7.99 -15.18 -11.59
CA PHE A 15 7.26 -14.45 -12.61
C PHE A 15 5.81 -14.27 -12.20
N ILE A 16 5.18 -13.22 -12.73
CA ILE A 16 3.74 -13.01 -12.60
C ILE A 16 3.11 -13.56 -13.88
N GLU A 17 2.31 -14.61 -13.72
CA GLU A 17 1.64 -15.28 -14.83
C GLU A 17 0.23 -14.72 -15.02
N PRO A 18 -0.35 -14.80 -16.24
CA PRO A 18 -1.69 -14.26 -16.51
C PRO A 18 -2.80 -14.84 -15.62
N GLU A 19 -2.65 -16.10 -15.19
CA GLU A 19 -3.60 -16.81 -14.33
C GLU A 19 -3.53 -16.37 -12.86
N HIS A 20 -2.44 -15.70 -12.46
CA HIS A 20 -2.29 -15.24 -11.09
C HIS A 20 -3.33 -14.18 -10.75
N ARG A 21 -3.95 -14.34 -9.58
CA ARG A 21 -4.78 -13.30 -8.99
C ARG A 21 -3.92 -12.26 -8.32
N ILE A 22 -3.99 -11.04 -8.80
CA ILE A 22 -3.17 -9.91 -8.36
C ILE A 22 -4.03 -8.96 -7.53
N LEU A 23 -3.53 -8.55 -6.37
CA LEU A 23 -4.10 -7.45 -5.58
C LEU A 23 -3.12 -6.27 -5.60
N THR A 24 -3.56 -5.10 -6.05
CA THR A 24 -2.77 -3.87 -5.92
C THR A 24 -3.47 -2.91 -4.95
N VAL A 25 -2.75 -2.47 -3.91
CA VAL A 25 -3.25 -1.52 -2.91
C VAL A 25 -2.20 -0.44 -2.67
N GLY A 26 -2.64 0.80 -2.66
CA GLY A 26 -1.75 1.91 -2.34
C GLY A 26 -2.14 3.22 -3.01
N SER A 27 -1.12 3.98 -3.41
CA SER A 27 -1.24 5.29 -4.04
C SER A 27 -1.79 5.21 -5.48
N CYS A 28 -1.84 6.35 -6.16
CA CYS A 28 -2.15 6.40 -7.58
C CYS A 28 -1.21 5.52 -8.44
N PHE A 29 0.00 5.23 -7.96
CA PHE A 29 0.91 4.30 -8.62
C PHE A 29 0.35 2.87 -8.61
N ALA A 30 -0.21 2.40 -7.47
CA ALA A 30 -0.91 1.11 -7.41
C ALA A 30 -2.09 1.05 -8.39
N ASP A 31 -2.82 2.16 -8.50
CA ASP A 31 -3.97 2.28 -9.41
C ASP A 31 -3.52 2.13 -10.88
N HIS A 32 -2.50 2.87 -11.30
CA HIS A 32 -1.96 2.80 -12.65
C HIS A 32 -1.38 1.41 -12.97
N LEU A 33 -0.60 0.86 -12.04
CA LEU A 33 0.00 -0.47 -12.20
C LEU A 33 -1.07 -1.55 -12.33
N GLY A 34 -2.06 -1.53 -11.46
CA GLY A 34 -3.16 -2.49 -11.48
C GLY A 34 -4.00 -2.41 -12.75
N ARG A 35 -4.27 -1.19 -13.25
CA ARG A 35 -4.93 -1.00 -14.54
C ARG A 35 -4.10 -1.57 -15.69
N LYS A 36 -2.79 -1.34 -15.68
CA LYS A 36 -1.89 -1.89 -16.70
C LYS A 36 -1.94 -3.42 -16.72
N PHE A 37 -1.99 -4.08 -15.56
CA PHE A 37 -2.20 -5.53 -15.51
C PHE A 37 -3.52 -5.93 -16.17
N ARG A 38 -4.62 -5.22 -15.90
CA ARG A 38 -5.92 -5.52 -16.54
C ARG A 38 -5.89 -5.31 -18.04
N ASP A 39 -5.22 -4.26 -18.52
CA ASP A 39 -5.07 -3.97 -19.95
C ASP A 39 -4.31 -5.08 -20.68
N GLU A 40 -3.39 -5.75 -19.98
CA GLU A 40 -2.62 -6.90 -20.48
C GLU A 40 -3.30 -8.26 -20.17
N ALA A 41 -4.61 -8.22 -19.84
CA ALA A 41 -5.45 -9.40 -19.57
C ALA A 41 -5.08 -10.22 -18.32
N PHE A 42 -4.38 -9.64 -17.34
CA PHE A 42 -4.18 -10.26 -16.03
C PHE A 42 -5.42 -10.08 -15.14
N VAL A 43 -5.60 -11.01 -14.20
CA VAL A 43 -6.66 -10.92 -13.18
C VAL A 43 -6.18 -10.04 -12.02
N ALA A 44 -6.60 -8.79 -11.98
CA ALA A 44 -6.14 -7.84 -10.98
C ALA A 44 -7.30 -7.11 -10.28
N ASP A 45 -7.28 -7.14 -8.93
CA ASP A 45 -8.10 -6.29 -8.08
C ASP A 45 -7.29 -5.06 -7.66
N VAL A 46 -7.83 -3.89 -7.96
CA VAL A 46 -7.10 -2.63 -7.88
C VAL A 46 -7.78 -1.71 -6.89
N ASN A 47 -7.08 -1.37 -5.79
CA ASN A 47 -7.57 -0.47 -4.75
C ASN A 47 -9.06 -0.72 -4.41
N PRO A 48 -9.45 -1.95 -4.00
CA PRO A 48 -10.86 -2.37 -3.92
C PRO A 48 -11.70 -1.48 -2.99
N TYR A 49 -11.07 -0.78 -2.06
CA TYR A 49 -11.75 0.14 -1.12
C TYR A 49 -11.24 1.58 -1.25
N GLY A 50 -10.60 1.91 -2.37
CA GLY A 50 -10.03 3.21 -2.64
C GLY A 50 -8.53 3.29 -2.40
N VAL A 51 -7.96 4.44 -2.78
CA VAL A 51 -6.51 4.71 -2.69
C VAL A 51 -6.09 4.82 -1.24
N MET A 52 -5.01 4.12 -0.88
CA MET A 52 -4.42 4.09 0.46
C MET A 52 -2.95 4.50 0.39
N TYR A 53 -2.45 5.20 1.40
CA TYR A 53 -1.09 5.77 1.36
C TYR A 53 -0.17 5.25 2.45
N ASN A 54 -0.71 4.67 3.52
CA ASN A 54 0.03 4.29 4.71
C ASN A 54 -0.16 2.80 5.08
N PRO A 55 0.77 2.21 5.85
CA PRO A 55 0.72 0.79 6.19
C PRO A 55 -0.53 0.35 6.96
N ALA A 56 -1.09 1.21 7.82
CA ALA A 56 -2.29 0.88 8.59
C ALA A 56 -3.50 0.69 7.67
N SER A 57 -3.71 1.63 6.74
CA SER A 57 -4.81 1.55 5.76
C SER A 57 -4.65 0.37 4.79
N ILE A 58 -3.40 -0.02 4.48
CA ILE A 58 -3.15 -1.25 3.71
C ILE A 58 -3.59 -2.48 4.50
N LEU A 59 -3.28 -2.55 5.80
CA LEU A 59 -3.74 -3.66 6.65
C LEU A 59 -5.27 -3.74 6.68
N HIS A 60 -5.96 -2.63 6.95
CA HIS A 60 -7.43 -2.60 6.95
C HIS A 60 -8.02 -3.08 5.60
N THR A 61 -7.41 -2.65 4.49
CA THR A 61 -7.80 -3.09 3.15
C THR A 61 -7.64 -4.61 2.99
N VAL A 62 -6.49 -5.16 3.37
CA VAL A 62 -6.20 -6.59 3.22
C VAL A 62 -7.12 -7.43 4.12
N GLU A 63 -7.34 -7.01 5.37
CA GLU A 63 -8.26 -7.71 6.27
C GLU A 63 -9.68 -7.75 5.71
N ARG A 64 -10.18 -6.61 5.25
CA ARG A 64 -11.51 -6.47 4.66
C ARG A 64 -11.67 -7.22 3.34
N TYR A 65 -10.63 -7.27 2.51
CA TYR A 65 -10.65 -7.94 1.20
C TYR A 65 -10.96 -9.42 1.32
N GLY A 66 -10.40 -10.10 2.29
CA GLY A 66 -10.81 -11.44 2.71
C GLY A 66 -10.37 -12.61 1.84
N GLU A 67 -9.93 -12.36 0.60
CA GLU A 67 -9.66 -13.42 -0.36
C GLU A 67 -8.16 -13.76 -0.47
N ALA A 68 -7.88 -14.98 -0.95
CA ALA A 68 -6.53 -15.41 -1.28
C ALA A 68 -6.07 -14.79 -2.62
N VAL A 69 -4.81 -14.41 -2.70
CA VAL A 69 -4.18 -13.90 -3.94
C VAL A 69 -2.82 -14.56 -4.15
N ASP A 70 -2.39 -14.61 -5.41
CA ASP A 70 -1.07 -15.15 -5.78
C ASP A 70 0.01 -14.07 -5.68
N VAL A 71 -0.35 -12.83 -6.01
CA VAL A 71 0.55 -11.69 -5.96
C VAL A 71 -0.15 -10.51 -5.29
N ALA A 72 0.52 -9.89 -4.32
CA ALA A 72 0.08 -8.66 -3.69
C ALA A 72 1.13 -7.56 -3.88
N ILE A 73 0.71 -6.39 -4.36
CA ILE A 73 1.59 -5.25 -4.62
C ILE A 73 1.12 -4.06 -3.81
N PHE A 74 1.96 -3.58 -2.91
CA PHE A 74 1.66 -2.44 -2.03
C PHE A 74 2.55 -1.26 -2.36
N THR A 75 1.95 -0.08 -2.57
CA THR A 75 2.69 1.13 -2.87
C THR A 75 2.50 2.16 -1.76
N LEU A 76 3.53 2.29 -0.92
CA LEU A 76 3.53 3.19 0.22
C LEU A 76 3.87 4.61 -0.20
N GLY A 77 3.11 5.58 0.31
CA GLY A 77 3.30 7.00 0.03
C GLY A 77 3.66 7.83 1.25
N THR A 78 3.24 7.42 2.45
CA THR A 78 3.46 8.17 3.69
C THR A 78 3.32 7.29 4.92
N ASN A 79 3.93 7.76 6.02
CA ASN A 79 3.71 7.23 7.37
C ASN A 79 2.77 8.14 8.20
N HIS A 80 2.20 9.17 7.60
CA HIS A 80 1.20 10.01 8.23
C HIS A 80 -0.17 9.33 8.18
N VAL A 81 -0.86 9.32 9.31
CA VAL A 81 -2.21 8.78 9.47
C VAL A 81 -3.11 9.81 10.12
N TYR A 82 -4.41 9.63 9.96
CA TYR A 82 -5.41 10.42 10.66
C TYR A 82 -6.15 9.51 11.64
N ARG A 83 -6.15 9.92 12.91
CA ARG A 83 -6.87 9.22 13.97
C ARG A 83 -8.14 10.00 14.30
N GLU A 84 -9.29 9.33 14.29
CA GLU A 84 -10.54 9.93 14.71
C GLU A 84 -10.54 10.17 16.23
N LYS A 85 -10.78 11.41 16.64
CA LYS A 85 -10.69 11.79 18.07
C LYS A 85 -11.75 11.10 18.94
N ALA A 86 -12.90 10.79 18.36
CA ALA A 86 -14.00 10.17 19.10
C ALA A 86 -13.76 8.69 19.40
N THR A 87 -13.15 7.94 18.46
CA THR A 87 -12.94 6.49 18.57
C THR A 87 -11.50 6.11 18.89
N GLY A 88 -10.54 7.01 18.62
CA GLY A 88 -9.11 6.72 18.70
C GLY A 88 -8.60 5.83 17.56
N GLU A 89 -9.42 5.49 16.58
CA GLU A 89 -9.05 4.61 15.48
C GLU A 89 -8.41 5.37 14.32
N ILE A 90 -7.47 4.71 13.62
CA ILE A 90 -6.91 5.22 12.38
C ILE A 90 -7.96 5.08 11.28
N VAL A 91 -8.23 6.18 10.58
CA VAL A 91 -9.17 6.20 9.46
C VAL A 91 -8.42 6.16 8.13
N ASP A 92 -8.93 5.36 7.21
CA ASP A 92 -8.32 5.21 5.88
C ASP A 92 -8.55 6.42 5.01
N ASN A 93 -9.72 7.05 5.17
CA ASN A 93 -10.12 8.24 4.44
C ASN A 93 -11.03 9.11 5.31
N CYS A 94 -10.71 10.38 5.41
CA CYS A 94 -11.53 11.33 6.18
C CYS A 94 -12.89 11.64 5.50
N GLN A 95 -13.16 11.15 4.31
CA GLN A 95 -14.43 11.26 3.56
C GLN A 95 -14.98 12.69 3.48
N LYS A 96 -14.09 13.69 3.36
CA LYS A 96 -14.43 15.13 3.37
C LYS A 96 -15.09 15.61 4.68
N ARG A 97 -15.03 14.82 5.76
CA ARG A 97 -15.49 15.24 7.09
C ARG A 97 -14.58 16.36 7.63
N PRO A 98 -15.07 17.23 8.54
CA PRO A 98 -14.28 18.33 9.09
C PRO A 98 -12.95 17.85 9.69
N GLN A 99 -11.83 18.50 9.34
CA GLN A 99 -10.50 18.15 9.86
C GLN A 99 -10.42 18.20 11.39
N ALA A 100 -11.24 19.05 12.04
CA ALA A 100 -11.30 19.15 13.48
C ALA A 100 -11.63 17.83 14.21
N LEU A 101 -12.27 16.88 13.51
CA LEU A 101 -12.63 15.56 14.05
C LEU A 101 -11.44 14.60 14.11
N PHE A 102 -10.33 14.93 13.44
CA PHE A 102 -9.18 14.06 13.30
C PHE A 102 -7.94 14.68 13.92
N GLN A 103 -7.04 13.81 14.33
CA GLN A 103 -5.68 14.16 14.74
C GLN A 103 -4.71 13.52 13.75
N GLU A 104 -3.84 14.34 13.16
CA GLU A 104 -2.73 13.84 12.34
C GLU A 104 -1.66 13.26 13.26
N GLU A 105 -1.17 12.08 12.94
CA GLU A 105 -0.14 11.35 13.67
C GLU A 105 0.90 10.83 12.67
N VAL A 106 2.17 10.87 13.07
CA VAL A 106 3.29 10.30 12.31
C VAL A 106 3.67 8.97 12.94
N LEU A 107 3.48 7.89 12.20
CA LEU A 107 3.86 6.56 12.66
C LEU A 107 5.37 6.40 12.62
N SER A 108 5.94 5.79 13.66
CA SER A 108 7.34 5.41 13.66
C SER A 108 7.63 4.29 12.65
N VAL A 109 8.89 4.13 12.28
CA VAL A 109 9.34 3.05 11.38
C VAL A 109 8.96 1.68 11.95
N ASP A 110 9.13 1.48 13.26
CA ASP A 110 8.79 0.21 13.90
C ASP A 110 7.29 -0.09 13.82
N VAL A 111 6.43 0.90 14.05
CA VAL A 111 4.98 0.74 13.91
C VAL A 111 4.60 0.46 12.46
N CYS A 112 5.20 1.14 11.50
CA CYS A 112 4.98 0.86 10.08
C CYS A 112 5.39 -0.57 9.71
N ARG A 113 6.56 -1.03 10.17
CA ARG A 113 7.03 -2.40 10.01
C ARG A 113 6.03 -3.40 10.59
N ASP A 114 5.54 -3.17 11.79
CA ASP A 114 4.62 -4.08 12.47
C ASP A 114 3.27 -4.21 11.73
N TYR A 115 2.76 -3.12 11.16
CA TYR A 115 1.61 -3.16 10.26
C TYR A 115 1.89 -4.01 9.01
N LEU A 116 3.04 -3.82 8.36
CA LEU A 116 3.41 -4.58 7.17
C LEU A 116 3.63 -6.07 7.47
N LEU A 117 4.21 -6.40 8.61
CA LEU A 117 4.34 -7.80 9.06
C LEU A 117 2.96 -8.45 9.24
N LYS A 118 1.98 -7.75 9.82
CA LYS A 118 0.61 -8.23 9.92
C LYS A 118 -0.03 -8.43 8.56
N VAL A 119 0.16 -7.51 7.61
CA VAL A 119 -0.30 -7.65 6.21
C VAL A 119 0.23 -8.95 5.62
N ILE A 120 1.54 -9.21 5.76
CA ILE A 120 2.18 -10.43 5.27
C ILE A 120 1.57 -11.67 5.93
N GLN A 121 1.39 -11.65 7.24
CA GLN A 121 0.79 -12.77 7.99
C GLN A 121 -0.64 -13.07 7.52
N VAL A 122 -1.48 -12.04 7.37
CA VAL A 122 -2.87 -12.19 6.90
C VAL A 122 -2.90 -12.78 5.50
N LEU A 123 -2.10 -12.28 4.56
CA LEU A 123 -2.06 -12.81 3.19
C LEU A 123 -1.59 -14.26 3.16
N ARG A 124 -0.50 -14.58 3.86
CA ARG A 124 0.07 -15.92 3.88
C ARG A 124 -0.76 -16.94 4.66
N SER A 125 -1.61 -16.52 5.58
CA SER A 125 -2.59 -17.38 6.21
C SER A 125 -3.65 -17.88 5.22
N ARG A 126 -3.94 -17.11 4.17
CA ARG A 126 -4.90 -17.42 3.11
C ARG A 126 -4.26 -18.19 1.95
N ASN A 127 -3.06 -17.79 1.55
CA ASN A 127 -2.24 -18.47 0.56
C ASN A 127 -0.75 -18.36 0.96
N PRO A 128 -0.14 -19.46 1.45
CA PRO A 128 1.27 -19.47 1.90
C PRO A 128 2.26 -19.10 0.81
N HIS A 129 1.88 -19.23 -0.45
CA HIS A 129 2.74 -18.97 -1.62
C HIS A 129 2.60 -17.54 -2.17
N THR A 130 1.74 -16.70 -1.57
CA THR A 130 1.58 -15.31 -2.01
C THR A 130 2.93 -14.60 -2.13
N LYS A 131 3.21 -14.09 -3.33
CA LYS A 131 4.36 -13.21 -3.59
C LYS A 131 3.97 -11.79 -3.22
N ILE A 132 4.83 -11.09 -2.47
CA ILE A 132 4.52 -9.76 -1.95
C ILE A 132 5.60 -8.79 -2.44
N ILE A 133 5.17 -7.74 -3.12
CA ILE A 133 6.01 -6.65 -3.60
C ILE A 133 5.61 -5.38 -2.84
N ILE A 134 6.58 -4.74 -2.22
CA ILE A 134 6.37 -3.47 -1.50
C ILE A 134 7.26 -2.41 -2.14
N THR A 135 6.66 -1.28 -2.53
CA THR A 135 7.40 -0.12 -3.00
C THR A 135 7.18 1.06 -2.06
N VAL A 136 8.21 1.86 -1.88
CA VAL A 136 8.17 3.09 -1.09
C VAL A 136 8.42 4.27 -2.02
N SER A 137 7.53 5.26 -1.99
CA SER A 137 7.69 6.47 -2.80
C SER A 137 8.91 7.27 -2.34
N PRO A 138 9.81 7.65 -3.24
CA PRO A 138 10.94 8.52 -2.93
C PRO A 138 10.55 10.00 -2.87
N ILE A 139 9.28 10.32 -3.17
CA ILE A 139 8.80 11.70 -3.29
C ILE A 139 8.52 12.26 -1.90
N ARG A 140 9.07 13.45 -1.63
CA ARG A 140 8.78 14.20 -0.41
C ARG A 140 7.53 15.06 -0.60
N TYR A 141 6.72 15.14 0.44
CA TYR A 141 5.59 16.06 0.46
C TYR A 141 6.06 17.45 0.87
N ALA A 142 5.86 18.44 0.01
CA ALA A 142 6.22 19.83 0.28
C ALA A 142 5.62 20.39 1.59
N LYS A 143 4.45 19.86 2.01
CA LYS A 143 3.78 20.18 3.26
C LYS A 143 4.67 19.95 4.50
N TYR A 144 5.57 18.97 4.45
CA TYR A 144 6.41 18.58 5.59
C TYR A 144 7.84 19.13 5.49
N GLY A 145 8.13 19.98 4.49
CA GLY A 145 9.44 20.60 4.27
C GLY A 145 10.50 19.65 3.73
N TYR A 146 11.77 20.12 3.76
CA TYR A 146 12.90 19.36 3.18
C TYR A 146 13.38 18.18 4.02
N HIS A 147 12.94 18.06 5.29
CA HIS A 147 13.37 17.06 6.25
C HIS A 147 12.23 16.12 6.68
N GLY A 148 11.06 16.24 6.04
CA GLY A 148 9.90 15.39 6.30
C GLY A 148 9.93 14.09 5.49
#